data_bc8449f23540be1f56283cde35d1c730
#
_entry.id   bc8449f23540be1f56283cde35d1c730
#
_cell.length_a   1.000
_cell.length_b   1.000
_cell.length_c   1.000
_cell.angle_alpha   90.00
_cell.angle_beta   90.00
_cell.angle_gamma   90.00
#
_symmetry.space_group_name_H-M   'P 1'
#
loop_
_entity.id
_entity.type
_entity.pdbx_description
1 polymer ?
#
loop_
_entity_poly.entity_id
_entity_poly.type
_entity_poly.pdbx_seq_one_letter_code
_entity_poly.pdbx_strand_id
1 'polypeptide(L)'
;MCIRDRVIVFTDPDFNGERIRRMIMTAIPTVQHAFLKRDEAVPKSKTKGRSLGIEHASYEDLKMALAQITEQFEHESQFDISRSDLIRLGFLAGADSRKRREYLGEAIRIGYSNGKQLLKRLELFGITLAEVEEAMKLYKNR
;
A
#
# COMPACT_ATOMS: atom_id res chain seq x y z
N MET A 1 -26.81 -13.93 14.50
CA MET A 1 -25.46 -13.34 14.72
C MET A 1 -24.77 -13.30 13.36
N CYS A 2 -24.80 -12.15 12.70
CA CYS A 2 -24.12 -12.02 11.41
C CYS A 2 -22.63 -11.80 11.70
N ILE A 3 -21.86 -12.87 11.67
CA ILE A 3 -20.40 -12.78 11.59
C ILE A 3 -20.14 -12.25 10.17
N ARG A 4 -19.87 -10.95 10.05
CA ARG A 4 -19.25 -10.43 8.84
C ARG A 4 -17.82 -10.93 8.84
N ASP A 5 -17.61 -12.06 8.20
CA ASP A 5 -16.27 -12.62 7.99
C ASP A 5 -15.48 -11.64 7.13
N ARG A 6 -14.72 -10.79 7.80
CA ARG A 6 -13.82 -9.84 7.13
C ARG A 6 -12.54 -10.59 6.79
N VAL A 7 -12.31 -10.79 5.51
CA VAL A 7 -11.07 -11.38 5.02
C VAL A 7 -10.03 -10.29 4.86
N ILE A 8 -8.87 -10.47 5.49
CA ILE A 8 -7.71 -9.60 5.34
C ILE A 8 -6.71 -10.27 4.42
N VAL A 9 -6.34 -9.61 3.33
CA VAL A 9 -5.28 -10.08 2.42
C VAL A 9 -3.97 -9.46 2.86
N PHE A 10 -3.04 -10.32 3.26
CA PHE A 10 -1.72 -9.95 3.70
C PHE A 10 -0.71 -10.82 2.94
N THR A 11 -0.06 -10.24 1.94
CA THR A 11 0.86 -10.94 1.02
C THR A 11 2.22 -10.26 1.02
N ASP A 12 3.24 -11.01 0.59
CA ASP A 12 4.60 -10.50 0.47
C ASP A 12 4.68 -9.24 -0.39
N PRO A 13 5.58 -8.29 -0.07
CA PRO A 13 5.73 -7.04 -0.82
C PRO A 13 6.56 -7.23 -2.09
N ASP A 14 6.23 -8.27 -2.86
CA ASP A 14 6.87 -8.63 -4.12
C ASP A 14 5.86 -8.76 -5.27
N PHE A 15 6.35 -9.14 -6.45
CA PHE A 15 5.51 -9.31 -7.64
C PHE A 15 4.48 -10.45 -7.46
N ASN A 16 4.86 -11.54 -6.84
CA ASN A 16 3.98 -12.70 -6.65
C ASN A 16 2.88 -12.38 -5.62
N GLY A 17 3.24 -11.74 -4.51
CA GLY A 17 2.28 -11.29 -3.51
C GLY A 17 1.25 -10.32 -4.09
N GLU A 18 1.66 -9.37 -4.92
CA GLU A 18 0.75 -8.46 -5.63
C GLU A 18 -0.14 -9.17 -6.66
N ARG A 19 0.37 -10.21 -7.32
CA ARG A 19 -0.43 -11.05 -8.22
C ARG A 19 -1.51 -11.81 -7.47
N ILE A 20 -1.16 -12.45 -6.35
CA ILE A 20 -2.10 -13.18 -5.49
C ILE A 20 -3.16 -12.22 -4.95
N ARG A 21 -2.75 -11.05 -4.46
CA ARG A 21 -3.65 -10.00 -3.97
C ARG A 21 -4.70 -9.63 -5.00
N ARG A 22 -4.30 -9.39 -6.25
CA ARG A 22 -5.23 -9.06 -7.35
C ARG A 22 -6.21 -10.20 -7.65
N MET A 23 -5.76 -11.44 -7.62
CA MET A 23 -6.63 -12.61 -7.83
C MET A 23 -7.71 -12.69 -6.73
N ILE A 24 -7.31 -12.48 -5.47
CA ILE A 24 -8.25 -12.49 -4.34
C ILE A 24 -9.24 -11.33 -4.44
N MET A 25 -8.77 -10.11 -4.76
CA MET A 25 -9.64 -8.93 -4.96
C MET A 25 -10.69 -9.15 -6.05
N THR A 26 -10.34 -9.87 -7.11
CA THR A 26 -11.29 -10.18 -8.20
C THR A 26 -12.36 -11.16 -7.73
N ALA A 27 -11.99 -12.14 -6.91
CA ALA A 27 -12.91 -13.15 -6.38
C ALA A 27 -13.78 -12.61 -5.22
N ILE A 28 -13.19 -11.77 -4.37
CA ILE A 28 -13.84 -11.22 -3.17
C ILE A 28 -13.57 -9.70 -3.13
N PRO A 29 -14.41 -8.87 -3.76
CA PRO A 29 -14.18 -7.43 -3.86
C PRO A 29 -14.17 -6.68 -2.52
N THR A 30 -14.73 -7.27 -1.47
CA THR A 30 -14.86 -6.66 -0.12
C THR A 30 -13.71 -6.99 0.83
N VAL A 31 -12.63 -7.63 0.34
CA VAL A 31 -11.48 -7.94 1.20
C VAL A 31 -10.77 -6.67 1.65
N GLN A 32 -10.25 -6.75 2.84
CA GLN A 32 -9.33 -5.76 3.41
C GLN A 32 -7.89 -6.09 3.04
N HIS A 33 -7.03 -5.11 3.13
CA HIS A 33 -5.63 -5.28 2.76
C HIS A 33 -4.68 -4.80 3.85
N ALA A 34 -3.69 -5.62 4.18
CA ALA A 34 -2.51 -5.23 4.94
C ALA A 34 -1.29 -5.20 4.03
N PHE A 35 -0.35 -4.30 4.31
CA PHE A 35 0.90 -4.15 3.56
C PHE A 35 2.09 -4.02 4.50
N LEU A 36 3.17 -4.72 4.13
CA LEU A 36 4.51 -4.49 4.66
C LEU A 36 5.31 -3.64 3.70
N LYS A 37 6.23 -2.85 4.22
CA LYS A 37 7.30 -2.25 3.42
C LYS A 37 8.31 -3.32 3.01
N ARG A 38 9.03 -3.08 1.92
CA ARG A 38 10.01 -4.05 1.42
C ARG A 38 11.17 -4.27 2.40
N ASP A 39 11.63 -3.23 3.06
CA ASP A 39 12.69 -3.28 4.08
C ASP A 39 12.26 -4.04 5.35
N GLU A 40 10.97 -4.01 5.69
CA GLU A 40 10.39 -4.77 6.81
C GLU A 40 10.29 -6.27 6.51
N ALA A 41 10.26 -6.66 5.23
CA ALA A 41 10.11 -8.04 4.77
C ALA A 41 11.43 -8.72 4.35
N VAL A 42 12.57 -8.10 4.63
CA VAL A 42 13.91 -8.64 4.29
C VAL A 42 14.43 -9.51 5.44
N PRO A 43 15.03 -10.71 5.14
CA PRO A 43 15.67 -11.53 6.16
C PRO A 43 16.75 -10.75 6.91
N LYS A 44 16.71 -10.78 8.25
CA LYS A 44 17.73 -10.17 9.10
C LYS A 44 19.06 -10.95 9.09
N SER A 45 19.06 -12.19 8.61
CA SER A 45 20.24 -13.05 8.50
C SER A 45 20.78 -13.07 7.08
N LYS A 46 22.08 -12.83 6.91
CA LYS A 46 22.79 -12.89 5.63
C LYS A 46 22.85 -14.28 4.98
N THR A 47 22.52 -15.33 5.73
CA THR A 47 22.57 -16.74 5.30
C THR A 47 21.28 -17.24 4.64
N LYS A 48 20.18 -16.55 4.84
CA LYS A 48 18.90 -16.88 4.18
C LYS A 48 18.71 -15.92 3.00
N GLY A 49 18.78 -16.39 1.79
CA GLY A 49 18.71 -15.66 0.52
C GLY A 49 17.93 -14.32 0.53
N ARG A 50 17.89 -13.63 -0.59
CA ARG A 50 17.24 -12.31 -0.72
C ARG A 50 15.72 -12.39 -0.96
N SER A 51 15.04 -13.45 -0.48
CA SER A 51 13.57 -13.52 -0.62
C SER A 51 12.91 -12.47 0.29
N LEU A 52 11.94 -11.75 -0.26
CA LEU A 52 11.04 -10.91 0.54
C LEU A 52 9.90 -11.80 1.04
N GLY A 53 9.62 -11.73 2.34
CA GLY A 53 8.54 -12.54 2.91
C GLY A 53 8.01 -11.97 4.22
N ILE A 54 6.72 -12.16 4.46
CA ILE A 54 6.05 -11.77 5.70
C ILE A 54 6.71 -12.46 6.91
N GLU A 55 7.24 -13.67 6.72
CA GLU A 55 7.93 -14.45 7.75
C GLU A 55 9.21 -13.77 8.29
N HIS A 56 9.72 -12.77 7.60
CA HIS A 56 10.90 -12.01 8.03
C HIS A 56 10.56 -10.75 8.82
N ALA A 57 9.29 -10.34 8.81
CA ALA A 57 8.84 -9.15 9.50
C ALA A 57 8.90 -9.31 11.03
N SER A 58 9.15 -8.22 11.73
CA SER A 58 9.06 -8.21 13.18
C SER A 58 7.59 -8.19 13.64
N TYR A 59 7.36 -8.55 14.89
CA TYR A 59 6.03 -8.45 15.50
C TYR A 59 5.46 -7.02 15.40
N GLU A 60 6.29 -6.00 15.61
CA GLU A 60 5.87 -4.60 15.56
C GLU A 60 5.48 -4.18 14.13
N ASP A 61 6.22 -4.63 13.11
CA ASP A 61 5.90 -4.35 11.71
C ASP A 61 4.55 -4.98 11.32
N LEU A 62 4.31 -6.23 11.73
CA LEU A 62 3.04 -6.93 11.51
C LEU A 62 1.88 -6.23 12.21
N LYS A 63 2.08 -5.83 13.47
CA LYS A 63 1.08 -5.11 14.26
C LYS A 63 0.72 -3.77 13.62
N MET A 64 1.71 -3.00 13.16
CA MET A 64 1.49 -1.74 12.47
C MET A 64 0.75 -1.92 11.14
N ALA A 65 1.10 -2.93 10.36
CA ALA A 65 0.43 -3.24 9.10
C ALA A 65 -1.05 -3.60 9.31
N LEU A 66 -1.37 -4.34 10.37
CA LEU A 66 -2.75 -4.71 10.71
C LEU A 66 -3.53 -3.55 11.35
N ALA A 67 -2.88 -2.69 12.13
CA ALA A 67 -3.51 -1.51 12.71
C ALA A 67 -4.01 -0.54 11.64
N GLN A 68 -3.27 -0.40 10.54
CA GLN A 68 -3.66 0.48 9.43
C GLN A 68 -4.98 0.06 8.75
N ILE A 69 -5.30 -1.23 8.72
CA ILE A 69 -6.58 -1.74 8.21
C ILE A 69 -7.74 -1.25 9.06
N THR A 70 -7.58 -1.30 10.38
CA THR A 70 -8.62 -0.88 11.34
C THR A 70 -8.92 0.62 11.19
N GLU A 71 -7.90 1.44 11.02
CA GLU A 71 -8.05 2.88 10.83
C GLU A 71 -8.79 3.24 9.54
N GLN A 72 -8.53 2.53 8.44
CA GLN A 72 -9.19 2.77 7.15
C GLN A 72 -10.70 2.46 7.17
N PHE A 73 -11.16 1.60 8.07
CA PHE A 73 -12.58 1.27 8.20
C PHE A 73 -13.41 2.36 8.86
N GLU A 74 -12.80 3.17 9.70
CA GLU A 74 -13.45 4.26 10.42
C GLU A 74 -13.61 5.52 9.55
N HIS A 75 -12.87 5.60 8.45
CA HIS A 75 -12.91 6.73 7.51
C HIS A 75 -13.57 6.33 6.18
N GLU A 76 -14.90 6.27 6.14
CA GLU A 76 -15.65 6.45 4.89
C GLU A 76 -15.50 7.91 4.42
N SER A 77 -14.27 8.34 4.15
CA SER A 77 -14.02 9.66 3.60
C SER A 77 -14.40 9.68 2.13
N GLN A 78 -15.06 10.73 1.71
CA GLN A 78 -15.30 10.98 0.28
C GLN A 78 -13.93 11.00 -0.43
N PHE A 79 -13.76 10.09 -1.39
CA PHE A 79 -12.56 10.04 -2.20
C PHE A 79 -12.51 11.29 -3.08
N ASP A 80 -11.48 12.11 -2.90
CA ASP A 80 -11.35 13.46 -3.47
C ASP A 80 -10.21 13.59 -4.48
N ILE A 81 -9.50 12.49 -4.80
CA ILE A 81 -8.34 12.51 -5.69
C ILE A 81 -8.78 12.26 -7.13
N SER A 82 -8.43 13.16 -8.03
CA SER A 82 -8.61 13.03 -9.46
C SER A 82 -7.32 12.56 -10.17
N ARG A 83 -7.48 12.10 -11.42
CA ARG A 83 -6.32 11.81 -12.27
C ARG A 83 -5.47 13.06 -12.53
N SER A 84 -6.08 14.22 -12.59
CA SER A 84 -5.41 15.51 -12.76
C SER A 84 -4.48 15.83 -11.59
N ASP A 85 -4.90 15.52 -10.36
CA ASP A 85 -4.06 15.68 -9.18
C ASP A 85 -2.83 14.79 -9.21
N LEU A 86 -2.97 13.54 -9.66
CA LEU A 86 -1.84 12.62 -9.81
C LEU A 86 -0.84 13.10 -10.87
N ILE A 87 -1.31 13.76 -11.94
CA ILE A 87 -0.43 14.40 -12.95
C ILE A 87 0.27 15.59 -12.32
N ARG A 88 -0.47 16.48 -11.66
CA ARG A 88 0.05 17.69 -10.96
C ARG A 88 1.14 17.34 -9.94
N LEU A 89 0.94 16.26 -9.19
CA LEU A 89 1.88 15.77 -8.19
C LEU A 89 3.04 14.95 -8.78
N GLY A 90 3.08 14.73 -10.10
CA GLY A 90 4.17 14.07 -10.80
C GLY A 90 4.18 12.53 -10.64
N PHE A 91 3.04 11.92 -10.34
CA PHE A 91 2.94 10.46 -10.21
C PHE A 91 2.73 9.74 -11.55
N LEU A 92 2.15 10.40 -12.55
CA LEU A 92 1.80 9.79 -13.83
C LEU A 92 2.71 10.23 -14.98
N ALA A 93 3.41 11.35 -14.85
CA ALA A 93 4.29 11.89 -15.87
C ALA A 93 5.61 12.38 -15.25
N GLY A 94 6.70 12.34 -16.02
CA GLY A 94 8.03 12.79 -15.62
C GLY A 94 8.97 11.63 -15.27
N ALA A 95 10.28 11.93 -15.31
CA ALA A 95 11.36 10.96 -15.10
C ALA A 95 11.32 10.29 -13.71
N ASP A 96 10.89 11.02 -12.68
CA ASP A 96 10.83 10.54 -11.30
C ASP A 96 9.47 9.96 -10.90
N SER A 97 8.52 9.86 -11.83
CA SER A 97 7.15 9.41 -11.51
C SER A 97 7.12 8.02 -10.86
N ARG A 98 8.00 7.11 -11.28
CA ARG A 98 8.14 5.79 -10.66
C ARG A 98 8.64 5.88 -9.22
N LYS A 99 9.71 6.64 -8.97
CA LYS A 99 10.28 6.83 -7.62
C LYS A 99 9.27 7.47 -6.67
N ARG A 100 8.50 8.46 -7.16
CA ARG A 100 7.43 9.09 -6.39
C ARG A 100 6.35 8.09 -5.97
N ARG A 101 5.94 7.19 -6.87
CA ARG A 101 4.96 6.14 -6.54
C ARG A 101 5.52 5.12 -5.56
N GLU A 102 6.78 4.71 -5.71
CA GLU A 102 7.46 3.81 -4.78
C GLU A 102 7.49 4.44 -3.38
N TYR A 103 7.96 5.68 -3.28
CA TYR A 103 7.99 6.41 -2.01
C TYR A 103 6.61 6.57 -1.38
N LEU A 104 5.61 7.01 -2.16
CA LEU A 104 4.26 7.18 -1.64
C LEU A 104 3.70 5.86 -1.11
N GLY A 105 3.84 4.77 -1.88
CA GLY A 105 3.35 3.45 -1.49
C GLY A 105 3.96 2.94 -0.19
N GLU A 106 5.22 3.28 0.08
CA GLU A 106 5.90 2.96 1.34
C GLU A 106 5.49 3.90 2.48
N ALA A 107 5.42 5.21 2.21
CA ALA A 107 5.12 6.22 3.23
C ALA A 107 3.73 6.05 3.83
N ILE A 108 2.73 5.75 3.00
CA ILE A 108 1.34 5.56 3.43
C ILE A 108 0.92 4.08 3.52
N ARG A 109 1.88 3.15 3.43
CA ARG A 109 1.69 1.70 3.60
C ARG A 109 0.59 1.08 2.72
N ILE A 110 0.51 1.49 1.46
CA ILE A 110 -0.41 0.88 0.49
C ILE A 110 0.30 -0.01 -0.54
N GLY A 111 1.61 -0.20 -0.40
CA GLY A 111 2.44 -0.94 -1.34
C GLY A 111 2.63 -0.24 -2.69
N TYR A 112 3.49 -0.81 -3.54
CA TYR A 112 3.76 -0.23 -4.86
C TYR A 112 2.58 -0.41 -5.81
N SER A 113 2.29 0.64 -6.57
CA SER A 113 1.37 0.60 -7.70
C SER A 113 1.94 1.30 -8.93
N ASN A 114 1.61 0.80 -10.12
CA ASN A 114 1.94 1.50 -11.35
C ASN A 114 0.98 2.68 -11.59
N GLY A 115 1.29 3.54 -12.57
CA GLY A 115 0.51 4.74 -12.82
C GLY A 115 -0.98 4.50 -13.18
N LYS A 116 -1.30 3.33 -13.77
CA LYS A 116 -2.69 2.98 -14.10
C LYS A 116 -3.50 2.51 -12.87
N GLN A 117 -2.80 1.99 -11.87
CA GLN A 117 -3.41 1.37 -10.69
C GLN A 117 -3.42 2.31 -9.48
N LEU A 118 -2.61 3.36 -9.48
CA LEU A 118 -2.43 4.23 -8.32
C LEU A 118 -3.75 4.84 -7.86
N LEU A 119 -4.52 5.46 -8.77
CA LEU A 119 -5.79 6.10 -8.43
C LEU A 119 -6.75 5.11 -7.74
N LYS A 120 -6.95 3.94 -8.37
CA LYS A 120 -7.83 2.90 -7.82
C LYS A 120 -7.33 2.37 -6.46
N ARG A 121 -6.02 2.34 -6.25
CA ARG A 121 -5.44 1.92 -4.98
C ARG A 121 -5.66 2.95 -3.88
N LEU A 122 -5.49 4.23 -4.18
CA LEU A 122 -5.79 5.31 -3.25
C LEU A 122 -7.28 5.31 -2.85
N GLU A 123 -8.17 5.14 -3.81
CA GLU A 123 -9.61 4.99 -3.58
C GLU A 123 -9.93 3.78 -2.68
N LEU A 124 -9.34 2.62 -2.97
CA LEU A 124 -9.52 1.39 -2.19
C LEU A 124 -9.17 1.55 -0.71
N PHE A 125 -8.13 2.35 -0.42
CA PHE A 125 -7.66 2.60 0.94
C PHE A 125 -8.24 3.88 1.55
N GLY A 126 -9.16 4.56 0.85
CA GLY A 126 -9.79 5.79 1.34
C GLY A 126 -8.79 6.92 1.60
N ILE A 127 -7.65 6.92 0.87
CA ILE A 127 -6.60 7.92 1.04
C ILE A 127 -7.06 9.25 0.44
N THR A 128 -6.98 10.31 1.21
CA THR A 128 -7.34 11.67 0.80
C THR A 128 -6.21 12.39 0.07
N LEU A 129 -6.54 13.43 -0.69
CA LEU A 129 -5.54 14.28 -1.34
C LEU A 129 -4.60 14.93 -0.33
N ALA A 130 -5.10 15.35 0.82
CA ALA A 130 -4.31 15.96 1.89
C ALA A 130 -3.23 14.99 2.43
N GLU A 131 -3.58 13.71 2.64
CA GLU A 131 -2.63 12.67 3.08
C GLU A 131 -1.53 12.42 2.05
N VAL A 132 -1.88 12.39 0.76
CA VAL A 132 -0.89 12.27 -0.33
C VAL A 132 0.05 13.47 -0.36
N GLU A 133 -0.48 14.69 -0.27
CA GLU A 133 0.32 15.91 -0.26
C GLU A 133 1.24 15.99 0.96
N GLU A 134 0.76 15.60 2.14
CA GLU A 134 1.56 15.56 3.37
C GLU A 134 2.71 14.56 3.26
N ALA A 135 2.43 13.34 2.80
CA ALA A 135 3.48 12.35 2.56
C ALA A 135 4.55 12.87 1.58
N MET A 136 4.15 13.60 0.54
CA MET A 136 5.07 14.13 -0.47
C MET A 136 5.88 15.35 -0.02
N LYS A 137 5.49 16.05 1.05
CA LYS A 137 6.34 17.10 1.65
C LYS A 137 7.67 16.56 2.12
N LEU A 138 7.67 15.37 2.72
CA LEU A 138 8.89 14.70 3.18
C LEU A 138 9.77 14.21 2.02
N TYR A 139 9.19 13.88 0.88
CA TYR A 139 9.93 13.49 -0.33
C TYR A 139 10.78 14.63 -0.90
N LYS A 140 10.29 15.87 -0.85
CA LYS A 140 11.00 17.04 -1.38
C LYS A 140 12.22 17.45 -0.54
N ASN A 141 12.30 16.99 0.70
CA ASN A 141 13.38 17.30 1.64
C ASN A 141 14.49 16.24 1.65
N ARG A 142 14.45 15.25 0.74
CA ARG A 142 15.51 14.25 0.50
C ARG A 142 16.25 14.56 -0.78
#